data_220c99c0df9a05bc3f332139647f6766
#
_entry.id   220c99c0df9a05bc3f332139647f6766
#
_cell.length_a   1.000
_cell.length_b   1.000
_cell.length_c   1.000
_cell.angle_alpha   90.00
_cell.angle_beta   90.00
_cell.angle_gamma   90.00
#
_symmetry.space_group_name_H-M   'P 1'
#
loop_
_entity.id
_entity.type
_entity.pdbx_description
1 polymer ?
#
loop_
_entity_poly.entity_id
_entity_poly.type
_entity_poly.pdbx_seq_one_letter_code
_entity_poly.pdbx_strand_id
1 'polypeptide(L)'
;MKKTQDVKIYSMSVSPVIQTCIVSIILTAVITFMLWNTSGLNTVLENSTNSYVKDASFQQANDISSKINSFELALELLSDSIKKLPNEDLLEEFLNRKAEILDFDSLILLDKNNKTIPSNTENLNNLSGIKNSYNGEKSITYIEGQSLVFSVPVESNGEINQVLAGVCKKENIQNLIAPKSFNGSGLSCIIDNNGKVVISPTDVKPFIQLDSIFMAKDENKTKNAIEEMKSHMS
;
A
#
# COMPACT_ATOMS: atom_id res chain seq x y z
N MET A 1 74.03 -45.35 35.08
CA MET A 1 72.75 -45.73 35.74
C MET A 1 71.78 -44.52 35.74
N LYS A 2 70.78 -44.49 34.86
CA LYS A 2 69.74 -43.46 34.84
C LYS A 2 68.57 -43.98 35.67
N LYS A 3 68.22 -43.29 36.73
CA LYS A 3 67.06 -43.56 37.59
C LYS A 3 65.82 -43.02 36.89
N THR A 4 64.98 -43.90 36.41
CA THR A 4 63.68 -43.60 35.89
C THR A 4 62.76 -43.22 37.06
N GLN A 5 62.26 -41.99 37.11
CA GLN A 5 61.22 -41.60 38.06
C GLN A 5 59.87 -42.04 37.51
N ASP A 6 59.24 -42.99 38.18
CA ASP A 6 57.86 -43.40 37.94
C ASP A 6 56.95 -42.30 38.43
N VAL A 7 56.27 -41.59 37.46
CA VAL A 7 55.25 -40.63 37.74
C VAL A 7 53.98 -41.43 38.01
N LYS A 8 53.57 -41.53 39.26
CA LYS A 8 52.34 -42.18 39.72
C LYS A 8 51.16 -41.29 39.39
N ILE A 9 50.43 -41.54 38.25
CA ILE A 9 49.25 -40.89 37.91
C ILE A 9 48.17 -41.43 38.85
N TYR A 10 47.72 -40.59 39.79
CA TYR A 10 46.55 -40.88 40.63
C TYR A 10 45.31 -40.67 39.78
N SER A 11 44.72 -41.73 39.28
CA SER A 11 43.35 -41.69 38.73
C SER A 11 42.37 -41.51 39.90
N MET A 12 41.94 -40.29 40.14
CA MET A 12 40.82 -40.00 41.02
C MET A 12 39.56 -40.58 40.36
N SER A 13 39.11 -41.76 40.79
CA SER A 13 37.81 -42.30 40.39
C SER A 13 36.73 -41.48 41.08
N VAL A 14 36.21 -40.52 40.35
CA VAL A 14 35.07 -39.71 40.81
C VAL A 14 33.86 -40.64 40.94
N SER A 15 33.20 -40.64 42.10
CA SER A 15 32.02 -41.47 42.39
C SER A 15 30.99 -41.28 41.25
N PRO A 16 30.33 -42.31 40.72
CA PRO A 16 29.38 -42.25 39.66
C PRO A 16 28.22 -41.25 39.95
N VAL A 17 27.91 -41.04 41.22
CA VAL A 17 26.92 -40.03 41.66
C VAL A 17 27.40 -38.61 41.37
N ILE A 18 28.72 -38.31 41.58
CA ILE A 18 29.26 -37.00 41.33
C ILE A 18 29.33 -36.75 39.81
N GLN A 19 29.64 -37.77 39.01
CA GLN A 19 29.61 -37.65 37.55
C GLN A 19 28.23 -37.34 37.02
N THR A 20 27.18 -38.01 37.48
CA THR A 20 25.78 -37.72 37.09
C THR A 20 25.34 -36.32 37.52
N CYS A 21 25.74 -35.86 38.72
CA CYS A 21 25.46 -34.49 39.14
C CYS A 21 26.11 -33.43 38.25
N ILE A 22 27.40 -33.61 37.89
CA ILE A 22 28.10 -32.68 37.00
C ILE A 22 27.47 -32.62 35.61
N VAL A 23 27.13 -33.78 35.04
CA VAL A 23 26.45 -33.86 33.73
C VAL A 23 25.10 -33.18 33.79
N SER A 24 24.31 -33.36 34.84
CA SER A 24 23.00 -32.72 35.02
C SER A 24 23.15 -31.19 35.11
N ILE A 25 24.11 -30.69 35.86
CA ILE A 25 24.39 -29.24 35.98
C ILE A 25 24.76 -28.65 34.62
N ILE A 26 25.67 -29.30 33.88
CA ILE A 26 26.05 -28.83 32.54
C ILE A 26 24.86 -28.84 31.59
N LEU A 27 24.05 -29.87 31.59
CA LEU A 27 22.89 -29.97 30.74
C LEU A 27 21.88 -28.85 31.03
N THR A 28 21.62 -28.58 32.33
CA THR A 28 20.72 -27.51 32.76
C THR A 28 21.27 -26.12 32.35
N ALA A 29 22.55 -25.91 32.48
CA ALA A 29 23.23 -24.67 32.07
C ALA A 29 23.12 -24.45 30.54
N VAL A 30 23.28 -25.48 29.73
CA VAL A 30 23.16 -25.43 28.27
C VAL A 30 21.74 -25.13 27.86
N ILE A 31 20.77 -25.79 28.48
CA ILE A 31 19.34 -25.56 28.19
C ILE A 31 18.96 -24.10 28.55
N THR A 32 19.37 -23.62 29.71
CA THR A 32 19.10 -22.25 30.15
C THR A 32 19.75 -21.23 29.20
N PHE A 33 20.97 -21.47 28.77
CA PHE A 33 21.67 -20.63 27.80
C PHE A 33 20.98 -20.62 26.43
N MET A 34 20.53 -21.80 25.95
CA MET A 34 19.74 -21.88 24.70
C MET A 34 18.41 -21.11 24.78
N LEU A 35 17.67 -21.26 25.86
CA LEU A 35 16.41 -20.55 26.06
C LEU A 35 16.60 -19.03 26.10
N TRP A 36 17.66 -18.56 26.78
CA TRP A 36 17.97 -17.14 26.83
C TRP A 36 18.37 -16.60 25.45
N ASN A 37 19.22 -17.30 24.72
CA ASN A 37 19.61 -16.91 23.37
C ASN A 37 18.42 -16.87 22.40
N THR A 38 17.50 -17.86 22.48
CA THR A 38 16.32 -17.93 21.64
C THR A 38 15.36 -16.76 21.93
N SER A 39 15.20 -16.38 23.20
CA SER A 39 14.38 -15.23 23.58
C SER A 39 14.92 -13.91 23.02
N GLY A 40 16.22 -13.68 23.07
CA GLY A 40 16.86 -12.50 22.47
C GLY A 40 16.75 -12.45 20.95
N LEU A 41 16.89 -13.60 20.29
CA LEU A 41 16.78 -13.72 18.83
C LEU A 41 15.36 -13.40 18.35
N ASN A 42 14.33 -13.87 19.05
CA ASN A 42 12.94 -13.59 18.68
C ASN A 42 12.64 -12.08 18.73
N THR A 43 13.11 -11.37 19.75
CA THR A 43 12.90 -9.90 19.86
C THR A 43 13.62 -9.15 18.74
N VAL A 44 14.84 -9.56 18.38
CA VAL A 44 15.60 -8.94 17.28
C VAL A 44 14.92 -9.21 15.94
N LEU A 45 14.47 -10.43 15.70
CA LEU A 45 13.75 -10.80 14.48
C LEU A 45 12.42 -10.04 14.37
N GLU A 46 11.66 -9.93 15.44
CA GLU A 46 10.41 -9.19 15.47
C GLU A 46 10.63 -7.70 15.17
N ASN A 47 11.59 -7.06 15.83
CA ASN A 47 11.93 -5.67 15.58
C ASN A 47 12.43 -5.43 14.15
N SER A 48 13.28 -6.33 13.63
CA SER A 48 13.78 -6.25 12.27
C SER A 48 12.66 -6.43 11.24
N THR A 49 11.76 -7.39 11.47
CA THR A 49 10.60 -7.62 10.60
C THR A 49 9.67 -6.41 10.61
N ASN A 50 9.35 -5.87 11.79
CA ASN A 50 8.48 -4.71 11.92
C ASN A 50 9.07 -3.47 11.22
N SER A 51 10.37 -3.22 11.38
CA SER A 51 11.05 -2.14 10.66
C SER A 51 10.99 -2.33 9.15
N TYR A 52 11.26 -3.55 8.67
CA TYR A 52 11.20 -3.87 7.25
C TYR A 52 9.78 -3.69 6.67
N VAL A 53 8.75 -4.16 7.39
CA VAL A 53 7.34 -3.98 6.97
C VAL A 53 6.99 -2.50 6.90
N LYS A 54 7.39 -1.72 7.90
CA LYS A 54 7.16 -0.27 7.94
C LYS A 54 7.82 0.43 6.75
N ASP A 55 9.10 0.16 6.50
CA ASP A 55 9.85 0.78 5.41
C ASP A 55 9.28 0.40 4.03
N ALA A 56 8.95 -0.88 3.84
CA ALA A 56 8.33 -1.37 2.62
C ALA A 56 6.95 -0.75 2.38
N SER A 57 6.14 -0.62 3.43
CA SER A 57 4.82 0.01 3.35
C SER A 57 4.92 1.51 3.03
N PHE A 58 5.88 2.21 3.64
CA PHE A 58 6.12 3.62 3.37
C PHE A 58 6.58 3.85 1.93
N GLN A 59 7.51 3.02 1.44
CA GLN A 59 7.96 3.10 0.05
C GLN A 59 6.81 2.86 -0.92
N GLN A 60 5.98 1.85 -0.68
CA GLN A 60 4.83 1.55 -1.52
C GLN A 60 3.78 2.68 -1.51
N ALA A 61 3.51 3.28 -0.35
CA ALA A 61 2.63 4.43 -0.24
C ALA A 61 3.15 5.64 -1.04
N ASN A 62 4.47 5.89 -0.98
CA ASN A 62 5.10 6.95 -1.77
C ASN A 62 5.03 6.68 -3.28
N ASP A 63 5.23 5.44 -3.72
CA ASP A 63 5.11 5.06 -5.12
C ASP A 63 3.69 5.28 -5.64
N ILE A 64 2.68 4.89 -4.86
CA ILE A 64 1.27 5.11 -5.17
C ILE A 64 0.96 6.61 -5.23
N SER A 65 1.37 7.37 -4.21
CA SER A 65 1.17 8.82 -4.15
C SER A 65 1.82 9.53 -5.35
N SER A 66 3.03 9.14 -5.70
CA SER A 66 3.75 9.69 -6.87
C SER A 66 3.01 9.41 -8.18
N LYS A 67 2.44 8.21 -8.33
CA LYS A 67 1.66 7.85 -9.52
C LYS A 67 0.35 8.63 -9.58
N ILE A 68 -0.36 8.77 -8.45
CA ILE A 68 -1.58 9.59 -8.34
C ILE A 68 -1.27 11.04 -8.74
N ASN A 69 -0.23 11.64 -8.16
CA ASN A 69 0.18 12.99 -8.49
C ASN A 69 0.56 13.14 -9.98
N SER A 70 1.16 12.11 -10.58
CA SER A 70 1.49 12.12 -12.01
C SER A 70 0.25 12.13 -12.91
N PHE A 71 -0.81 11.42 -12.52
CA PHE A 71 -2.09 11.46 -13.23
C PHE A 71 -2.74 12.83 -13.14
N GLU A 72 -2.79 13.43 -11.96
CA GLU A 72 -3.33 14.79 -11.79
C GLU A 72 -2.57 15.82 -12.61
N LEU A 73 -1.25 15.80 -12.55
CA LEU A 73 -0.40 16.71 -13.34
C LEU A 73 -0.59 16.51 -14.84
N ALA A 74 -0.70 15.27 -15.29
CA ALA A 74 -0.96 14.97 -16.69
C ALA A 74 -2.30 15.55 -17.16
N LEU A 75 -3.36 15.44 -16.36
CA LEU A 75 -4.65 16.03 -16.66
C LEU A 75 -4.60 17.58 -16.68
N GLU A 76 -3.87 18.21 -15.77
CA GLU A 76 -3.68 19.67 -15.77
C GLU A 76 -3.00 20.14 -17.06
N LEU A 77 -1.91 19.49 -17.45
CA LEU A 77 -1.20 19.84 -18.69
C LEU A 77 -2.09 19.63 -19.93
N LEU A 78 -2.91 18.58 -19.92
CA LEU A 78 -3.89 18.33 -20.98
C LEU A 78 -4.99 19.37 -21.00
N SER A 79 -5.50 19.81 -19.84
CA SER A 79 -6.54 20.83 -19.76
C SER A 79 -6.13 22.12 -20.46
N ASP A 80 -4.86 22.51 -20.36
CA ASP A 80 -4.31 23.66 -21.06
C ASP A 80 -4.13 23.43 -22.58
N SER A 81 -3.86 22.19 -22.95
CA SER A 81 -3.70 21.82 -24.36
C SER A 81 -5.02 21.78 -25.12
N ILE A 82 -6.09 21.32 -24.47
CA ILE A 82 -7.43 21.20 -25.02
C ILE A 82 -7.99 22.55 -25.45
N LYS A 83 -7.72 23.61 -24.69
CA LYS A 83 -8.18 24.98 -24.97
C LYS A 83 -7.76 25.50 -26.36
N LYS A 84 -6.71 24.90 -26.93
CA LYS A 84 -6.11 25.33 -28.22
C LYS A 84 -6.64 24.55 -29.42
N LEU A 85 -7.47 23.52 -29.20
CA LEU A 85 -7.97 22.68 -30.27
C LEU A 85 -9.28 23.25 -30.84
N PRO A 86 -9.35 23.51 -32.16
CA PRO A 86 -10.45 24.25 -32.77
C PRO A 86 -11.66 23.40 -33.16
N ASN A 87 -11.58 22.06 -33.10
CA ASN A 87 -12.61 21.16 -33.63
C ASN A 87 -12.83 19.97 -32.67
N GLU A 88 -14.13 19.61 -32.49
CA GLU A 88 -14.53 18.51 -31.62
C GLU A 88 -14.00 17.14 -32.09
N ASP A 89 -14.00 16.88 -33.40
CA ASP A 89 -13.49 15.62 -33.95
C ASP A 89 -12.00 15.44 -33.65
N LEU A 90 -11.21 16.50 -33.80
CA LEU A 90 -9.78 16.51 -33.45
C LEU A 90 -9.56 16.35 -31.95
N LEU A 91 -10.49 16.89 -31.15
CA LEU A 91 -10.43 16.77 -29.70
C LEU A 91 -10.70 15.34 -29.24
N GLU A 92 -11.68 14.66 -29.84
CA GLU A 92 -11.98 13.25 -29.53
C GLU A 92 -10.79 12.36 -29.88
N GLU A 93 -10.21 12.50 -31.07
CA GLU A 93 -9.01 11.75 -31.46
C GLU A 93 -7.83 12.04 -30.52
N PHE A 94 -7.65 13.30 -30.15
CA PHE A 94 -6.62 13.72 -29.22
C PHE A 94 -6.78 13.08 -27.85
N LEU A 95 -8.00 13.11 -27.27
CA LEU A 95 -8.30 12.51 -25.97
C LEU A 95 -8.07 10.98 -25.99
N ASN A 96 -8.56 10.28 -27.01
CA ASN A 96 -8.38 8.84 -27.16
C ASN A 96 -6.89 8.45 -27.21
N ARG A 97 -6.11 9.17 -28.04
CA ARG A 97 -4.67 8.91 -28.13
C ARG A 97 -3.91 9.25 -26.85
N LYS A 98 -4.32 10.31 -26.13
CA LYS A 98 -3.71 10.69 -24.86
C LYS A 98 -4.08 9.76 -23.71
N ALA A 99 -5.27 9.20 -23.71
CA ALA A 99 -5.67 8.19 -22.75
C ALA A 99 -4.72 7.00 -22.79
N GLU A 100 -4.45 6.45 -23.97
CA GLU A 100 -3.53 5.33 -24.15
C GLU A 100 -2.10 5.66 -23.68
N ILE A 101 -1.58 6.84 -24.03
CA ILE A 101 -0.20 7.26 -23.67
C ILE A 101 -0.04 7.45 -22.15
N LEU A 102 -1.08 7.89 -21.47
CA LEU A 102 -1.05 8.27 -20.05
C LEU A 102 -1.59 7.19 -19.10
N ASP A 103 -1.85 5.97 -19.59
CA ASP A 103 -2.41 4.86 -18.81
C ASP A 103 -3.83 5.14 -18.24
N PHE A 104 -4.61 6.00 -18.89
CA PHE A 104 -6.03 6.12 -18.61
C PHE A 104 -6.83 5.17 -19.52
N ASP A 105 -7.91 4.63 -18.99
CA ASP A 105 -8.85 3.84 -19.81
C ASP A 105 -9.66 4.74 -20.74
N SER A 106 -9.97 5.94 -20.25
CA SER A 106 -10.59 6.98 -21.05
C SER A 106 -10.29 8.37 -20.50
N LEU A 107 -10.25 9.35 -21.39
CA LEU A 107 -10.25 10.77 -21.08
C LEU A 107 -11.56 11.36 -21.61
N ILE A 108 -12.27 12.07 -20.74
CA ILE A 108 -13.60 12.60 -21.02
C ILE A 108 -13.61 14.08 -20.69
N LEU A 109 -13.98 14.90 -21.66
CA LEU A 109 -14.29 16.30 -21.42
C LEU A 109 -15.80 16.45 -21.21
N LEU A 110 -16.17 17.02 -20.07
CA LEU A 110 -17.57 17.27 -19.69
C LEU A 110 -17.84 18.78 -19.68
N ASP A 111 -19.02 19.18 -20.15
CA ASP A 111 -19.49 20.55 -19.98
C ASP A 111 -20.69 20.63 -19.01
N LYS A 112 -21.02 21.85 -18.58
CA LYS A 112 -22.13 22.10 -17.66
C LYS A 112 -23.53 21.71 -18.24
N ASN A 113 -23.62 21.51 -19.55
CA ASN A 113 -24.87 21.12 -20.24
C ASN A 113 -24.98 19.60 -20.41
N ASN A 114 -24.15 18.83 -19.68
CA ASN A 114 -24.06 17.37 -19.77
C ASN A 114 -23.57 16.85 -21.13
N LYS A 115 -22.93 17.67 -21.96
CA LYS A 115 -22.28 17.22 -23.17
C LYS A 115 -20.93 16.59 -22.78
N THR A 116 -20.65 15.43 -23.38
CA THR A 116 -19.37 14.71 -23.18
C THR A 116 -18.64 14.55 -24.51
N ILE A 117 -17.33 14.60 -24.46
CA ILE A 117 -16.44 14.27 -25.58
C ILE A 117 -15.43 13.23 -25.06
N PRO A 118 -15.40 12.02 -25.59
CA PRO A 118 -16.28 11.41 -26.60
C PRO A 118 -17.76 11.29 -26.21
N SER A 119 -18.66 11.36 -27.18
CA SER A 119 -20.11 11.43 -26.95
C SER A 119 -20.74 10.12 -26.44
N ASN A 120 -20.08 8.98 -26.62
CA ASN A 120 -20.57 7.66 -26.21
C ASN A 120 -19.99 7.18 -24.87
N THR A 121 -19.58 8.10 -24.01
CA THR A 121 -18.98 7.78 -22.70
C THR A 121 -19.98 7.82 -21.57
N GLU A 122 -19.63 7.17 -20.46
CA GLU A 122 -20.41 7.16 -19.24
C GLU A 122 -20.61 8.59 -18.71
N ASN A 123 -21.83 8.90 -18.27
CA ASN A 123 -22.14 10.22 -17.72
C ASN A 123 -21.62 10.33 -16.28
N LEU A 124 -20.51 11.03 -16.11
CA LEU A 124 -19.85 11.25 -14.83
C LEU A 124 -20.31 12.50 -14.08
N ASN A 125 -21.23 13.31 -14.64
CA ASN A 125 -21.64 14.59 -14.07
C ASN A 125 -22.25 14.52 -12.66
N ASN A 126 -22.75 13.34 -12.26
CA ASN A 126 -23.32 13.13 -10.94
C ASN A 126 -22.26 12.92 -9.84
N LEU A 127 -21.02 12.64 -10.20
CA LEU A 127 -19.95 12.41 -9.23
C LEU A 127 -19.61 13.69 -8.47
N SER A 128 -19.38 13.53 -7.16
CA SER A 128 -18.99 14.66 -6.29
C SER A 128 -17.71 15.34 -6.76
N GLY A 129 -16.72 14.56 -7.20
CA GLY A 129 -15.48 15.09 -7.71
C GLY A 129 -15.64 15.97 -8.96
N ILE A 130 -16.50 15.57 -9.89
CA ILE A 130 -16.81 16.39 -11.07
C ILE A 130 -17.43 17.74 -10.66
N LYS A 131 -18.37 17.71 -9.69
CA LYS A 131 -18.98 18.93 -9.16
C LYS A 131 -17.95 19.84 -8.48
N ASN A 132 -17.02 19.26 -7.72
CA ASN A 132 -15.92 20.01 -7.12
C ASN A 132 -15.01 20.65 -8.19
N SER A 133 -14.77 19.92 -9.29
CA SER A 133 -13.94 20.46 -10.36
C SER A 133 -14.62 21.61 -11.13
N TYR A 134 -15.94 21.66 -11.23
CA TYR A 134 -16.65 22.87 -11.71
C TYR A 134 -16.51 24.07 -10.77
N ASN A 135 -16.15 23.84 -9.50
CA ASN A 135 -15.87 24.90 -8.53
C ASN A 135 -14.38 25.28 -8.45
N GLY A 136 -13.53 24.68 -9.29
CA GLY A 136 -12.10 24.99 -9.37
C GLY A 136 -11.20 24.05 -8.62
N GLU A 137 -11.73 23.00 -8.00
CA GLU A 137 -10.94 22.04 -7.23
C GLU A 137 -10.58 20.80 -8.05
N LYS A 138 -9.33 20.31 -7.95
CA LYS A 138 -9.00 18.98 -8.43
C LYS A 138 -9.64 17.95 -7.52
N SER A 139 -10.02 16.82 -8.08
CA SER A 139 -10.68 15.78 -7.30
C SER A 139 -10.39 14.39 -7.81
N ILE A 140 -10.36 13.45 -6.86
CA ILE A 140 -10.31 12.02 -7.15
C ILE A 140 -11.56 11.39 -6.56
N THR A 141 -12.31 10.69 -7.39
CA THR A 141 -13.53 10.00 -6.97
C THR A 141 -13.41 8.52 -7.23
N TYR A 142 -13.68 7.71 -6.23
CA TYR A 142 -13.78 6.27 -6.39
C TYR A 142 -15.22 5.88 -6.75
N ILE A 143 -15.36 5.13 -7.84
CA ILE A 143 -16.60 4.47 -8.22
C ILE A 143 -16.53 3.03 -7.73
N GLU A 144 -17.42 2.67 -6.80
CA GLU A 144 -17.38 1.38 -6.12
C GLU A 144 -17.35 0.20 -7.11
N GLY A 145 -16.31 -0.61 -6.98
CA GLY A 145 -16.11 -1.82 -7.77
C GLY A 145 -15.66 -1.59 -9.22
N GLN A 146 -15.51 -0.35 -9.68
CA GLN A 146 -15.25 -0.06 -11.10
C GLN A 146 -13.94 0.69 -11.36
N SER A 147 -13.80 1.95 -10.89
CA SER A 147 -12.70 2.82 -11.33
C SER A 147 -12.38 3.94 -10.34
N LEU A 148 -11.20 4.55 -10.53
CA LEU A 148 -10.87 5.86 -10.00
C LEU A 148 -11.06 6.90 -11.11
N VAL A 149 -11.73 7.98 -10.79
CA VAL A 149 -11.95 9.13 -11.69
C VAL A 149 -11.18 10.31 -11.14
N PHE A 150 -10.18 10.73 -11.87
CA PHE A 150 -9.43 11.97 -11.65
C PHE A 150 -10.14 13.08 -12.43
N SER A 151 -10.32 14.24 -11.82
CA SER A 151 -10.97 15.36 -12.49
C SER A 151 -10.27 16.68 -12.21
N VAL A 152 -10.11 17.48 -13.25
CA VAL A 152 -9.49 18.80 -13.17
C VAL A 152 -10.36 19.82 -13.89
N PRO A 153 -10.44 21.07 -13.40
CA PRO A 153 -11.16 22.15 -14.08
C PRO A 153 -10.47 22.52 -15.40
N VAL A 154 -11.28 22.84 -16.41
CA VAL A 154 -10.81 23.46 -17.65
C VAL A 154 -11.29 24.89 -17.67
N GLU A 155 -10.38 25.81 -17.30
CA GLU A 155 -10.67 27.24 -17.28
C GLU A 155 -10.47 27.84 -18.66
N SER A 156 -11.44 28.60 -19.14
CA SER A 156 -11.37 29.37 -20.38
C SER A 156 -11.89 30.78 -20.13
N ASN A 157 -11.09 31.79 -20.43
CA ASN A 157 -11.41 33.21 -20.25
C ASN A 157 -11.81 33.60 -18.80
N GLY A 158 -11.21 32.94 -17.81
CA GLY A 158 -11.51 33.21 -16.39
C GLY A 158 -12.74 32.48 -15.86
N GLU A 159 -13.39 31.66 -16.68
CA GLU A 159 -14.56 30.85 -16.28
C GLU A 159 -14.29 29.35 -16.43
N ILE A 160 -14.80 28.58 -15.49
CA ILE A 160 -14.74 27.11 -15.53
C ILE A 160 -16.09 26.60 -16.05
N ASN A 161 -16.12 26.28 -17.34
CA ASN A 161 -17.31 25.75 -18.00
C ASN A 161 -17.18 24.28 -18.36
N GLN A 162 -15.97 23.73 -18.28
CA GLN A 162 -15.66 22.35 -18.61
C GLN A 162 -14.81 21.70 -17.53
N VAL A 163 -14.87 20.37 -17.45
CA VAL A 163 -14.04 19.52 -16.59
C VAL A 163 -13.43 18.42 -17.42
N LEU A 164 -12.12 18.23 -17.31
CA LEU A 164 -11.44 17.08 -17.89
C LEU A 164 -11.38 15.98 -16.85
N ALA A 165 -11.95 14.82 -17.17
CA ALA A 165 -11.91 13.62 -16.34
C ALA A 165 -11.06 12.54 -16.98
N GLY A 166 -10.20 11.90 -16.19
CA GLY A 166 -9.44 10.71 -16.54
C GLY A 166 -9.95 9.51 -15.73
N VAL A 167 -10.36 8.47 -16.42
CA VAL A 167 -10.88 7.24 -15.81
C VAL A 167 -9.79 6.19 -15.80
N CYS A 168 -9.44 5.68 -14.62
CA CYS A 168 -8.54 4.55 -14.46
C CYS A 168 -9.33 3.35 -13.92
N LYS A 169 -9.30 2.23 -14.65
CA LYS A 169 -9.92 1.00 -14.16
C LYS A 169 -9.26 0.48 -12.90
N LYS A 170 -10.05 -0.22 -12.14
CA LYS A 170 -9.63 -0.85 -10.89
C LYS A 170 -8.39 -1.73 -11.07
N GLU A 171 -8.31 -2.49 -12.18
CA GLU A 171 -7.21 -3.40 -12.48
C GLU A 171 -5.87 -2.67 -12.60
N ASN A 172 -5.85 -1.49 -13.21
CA ASN A 172 -4.64 -0.67 -13.33
C ASN A 172 -4.14 -0.21 -11.96
N ILE A 173 -5.07 0.19 -11.09
CA ILE A 173 -4.73 0.58 -9.72
C ILE A 173 -4.33 -0.65 -8.87
N GLN A 174 -5.01 -1.78 -9.05
CA GLN A 174 -4.63 -3.04 -8.39
C GLN A 174 -3.20 -3.45 -8.71
N ASN A 175 -2.76 -3.27 -9.96
CA ASN A 175 -1.39 -3.55 -10.37
C ASN A 175 -0.35 -2.64 -9.66
N LEU A 176 -0.73 -1.41 -9.33
CA LEU A 176 0.14 -0.49 -8.57
C LEU A 176 0.32 -0.91 -7.11
N ILE A 177 -0.75 -1.44 -6.50
CA ILE A 177 -0.74 -1.90 -5.12
C ILE A 177 -0.40 -3.38 -4.96
N ALA A 178 -0.22 -4.10 -6.08
CA ALA A 178 0.19 -5.50 -6.05
C ALA A 178 1.52 -5.65 -5.27
N PRO A 179 1.61 -6.59 -4.35
CA PRO A 179 2.76 -6.69 -3.46
C PRO A 179 4.02 -7.04 -4.25
N LYS A 180 4.95 -6.10 -4.32
CA LYS A 180 6.31 -6.32 -4.84
C LYS A 180 7.25 -6.78 -3.73
N SER A 181 6.85 -6.55 -2.47
CA SER A 181 7.58 -6.90 -1.26
C SER A 181 7.23 -8.31 -0.78
N PHE A 182 8.06 -8.90 0.09
CA PHE A 182 7.83 -10.23 0.68
C PHE A 182 7.66 -11.36 -0.34
N ASN A 183 8.36 -11.32 -1.47
CA ASN A 183 8.22 -12.30 -2.56
C ASN A 183 6.76 -12.48 -3.03
N GLY A 184 5.98 -11.41 -3.03
CA GLY A 184 4.57 -11.45 -3.41
C GLY A 184 3.61 -11.97 -2.34
N SER A 185 4.09 -12.21 -1.12
CA SER A 185 3.25 -12.73 -0.01
C SER A 185 2.59 -11.64 0.83
N GLY A 186 2.97 -10.37 0.62
CA GLY A 186 2.35 -9.23 1.31
C GLY A 186 0.95 -8.93 0.78
N LEU A 187 0.11 -8.33 1.61
CA LEU A 187 -1.18 -7.77 1.22
C LEU A 187 -1.13 -6.25 1.43
N SER A 188 -1.41 -5.50 0.36
CA SER A 188 -1.56 -4.06 0.40
C SER A 188 -2.96 -3.69 -0.06
N CYS A 189 -3.56 -2.68 0.55
CA CYS A 189 -4.86 -2.17 0.12
C CYS A 189 -4.92 -0.65 0.29
N ILE A 190 -5.82 -0.02 -0.45
CA ILE A 190 -6.16 1.40 -0.27
C ILE A 190 -7.46 1.44 0.53
N ILE A 191 -7.48 2.27 1.55
CA ILE A 191 -8.63 2.49 2.43
C ILE A 191 -9.07 3.96 2.34
N ASP A 192 -10.36 4.20 2.53
CA ASP A 192 -10.90 5.56 2.66
C ASP A 192 -10.77 6.10 4.10
N ASN A 193 -11.16 7.36 4.29
CA ASN A 193 -11.11 8.03 5.59
C ASN A 193 -12.01 7.38 6.66
N ASN A 194 -12.93 6.50 6.25
CA ASN A 194 -13.79 5.75 7.16
C ASN A 194 -13.21 4.37 7.51
N GLY A 195 -12.05 4.03 6.93
CA GLY A 195 -11.41 2.74 7.10
C GLY A 195 -12.00 1.64 6.20
N LYS A 196 -12.83 1.98 5.21
CA LYS A 196 -13.35 1.02 4.23
C LYS A 196 -12.29 0.73 3.19
N VAL A 197 -12.04 -0.54 2.88
CA VAL A 197 -11.16 -0.95 1.79
C VAL A 197 -11.82 -0.60 0.46
N VAL A 198 -11.24 0.33 -0.27
CA VAL A 198 -11.70 0.77 -1.58
C VAL A 198 -11.05 -0.01 -2.71
N ILE A 199 -9.75 -0.30 -2.60
CA ILE A 199 -9.01 -1.09 -3.59
C ILE A 199 -8.18 -2.15 -2.88
N SER A 200 -8.29 -3.39 -3.35
CA SER A 200 -7.49 -4.55 -2.95
C SER A 200 -6.74 -5.10 -4.16
N PRO A 201 -5.54 -5.67 -3.99
CA PRO A 201 -4.74 -6.22 -5.10
C PRO A 201 -5.36 -7.45 -5.77
N THR A 202 -6.39 -8.03 -5.17
CA THR A 202 -7.12 -9.18 -5.69
C THR A 202 -8.62 -8.92 -5.71
N ASP A 203 -9.37 -9.58 -6.58
CA ASP A 203 -10.83 -9.49 -6.61
C ASP A 203 -11.50 -10.16 -5.42
N VAL A 204 -10.78 -11.02 -4.72
CA VAL A 204 -11.17 -11.50 -3.41
C VAL A 204 -11.05 -10.33 -2.46
N LYS A 205 -12.18 -9.71 -2.09
CA LYS A 205 -12.23 -8.74 -1.00
C LYS A 205 -12.10 -9.50 0.33
N PRO A 206 -10.88 -9.72 0.86
CA PRO A 206 -10.75 -10.43 2.13
C PRO A 206 -11.34 -9.59 3.25
N PHE A 207 -11.47 -8.27 3.05
CA PHE A 207 -11.86 -7.34 4.08
C PHE A 207 -12.76 -6.25 3.50
N ILE A 208 -13.89 -6.04 4.15
CA ILE A 208 -14.83 -4.97 3.79
C ILE A 208 -14.57 -3.72 4.62
N GLN A 209 -14.01 -3.90 5.83
CA GLN A 209 -13.68 -2.83 6.78
C GLN A 209 -12.39 -3.17 7.55
N LEU A 210 -11.73 -2.17 8.12
CA LEU A 210 -10.48 -2.32 8.88
C LEU A 210 -10.63 -3.26 10.08
N ASP A 211 -11.77 -3.24 10.75
CA ASP A 211 -12.09 -4.15 11.85
C ASP A 211 -12.15 -5.62 11.43
N SER A 212 -12.46 -5.92 10.17
CA SER A 212 -12.37 -7.28 9.63
C SER A 212 -10.94 -7.70 9.24
N ILE A 213 -10.01 -6.75 9.04
CA ILE A 213 -8.60 -7.04 8.76
C ILE A 213 -7.89 -7.55 10.03
N PHE A 214 -8.23 -6.94 11.14
CA PHE A 214 -7.60 -7.23 12.43
C PHE A 214 -8.48 -8.18 13.26
N MET A 215 -8.73 -9.40 12.79
CA MET A 215 -9.25 -10.48 13.66
C MET A 215 -8.20 -10.87 14.70
N ALA A 216 -7.72 -9.89 15.46
CA ALA A 216 -6.82 -10.14 16.56
C ALA A 216 -7.62 -10.79 17.70
N LYS A 217 -6.99 -11.71 18.41
CA LYS A 217 -7.53 -12.30 19.64
C LYS A 217 -7.84 -11.29 20.75
N ASP A 218 -7.44 -10.02 20.54
CA ASP A 218 -7.57 -8.93 21.51
C ASP A 218 -8.26 -7.75 20.84
N GLU A 219 -9.56 -7.60 21.09
CA GLU A 219 -10.39 -6.50 20.56
C GLU A 219 -9.84 -5.11 20.91
N ASN A 220 -9.22 -4.96 22.09
CA ASN A 220 -8.68 -3.66 22.53
C ASN A 220 -7.46 -3.26 21.70
N LYS A 221 -6.58 -4.21 21.38
CA LYS A 221 -5.41 -3.93 20.50
C LYS A 221 -5.85 -3.59 19.09
N THR A 222 -6.86 -4.28 18.58
CA THR A 222 -7.44 -3.99 17.27
C THR A 222 -8.04 -2.59 17.22
N LYS A 223 -8.82 -2.22 18.22
CA LYS A 223 -9.44 -0.88 18.30
C LYS A 223 -8.40 0.23 18.40
N ASN A 224 -7.38 0.06 19.22
CA ASN A 224 -6.29 1.04 19.35
C ASN A 224 -5.51 1.19 18.04
N ALA A 225 -5.21 0.10 17.33
CA ALA A 225 -4.53 0.14 16.04
C ALA A 225 -5.38 0.88 14.98
N ILE A 226 -6.69 0.66 14.94
CA ILE A 226 -7.61 1.36 14.03
C ILE A 226 -7.67 2.86 14.37
N GLU A 227 -7.74 3.24 15.65
CA GLU A 227 -7.74 4.63 16.08
C GLU A 227 -6.42 5.34 15.74
N GLU A 228 -5.29 4.66 15.94
CA GLU A 228 -3.98 5.17 15.56
C GLU A 228 -3.87 5.38 14.04
N MET A 229 -4.30 4.40 13.24
CA MET A 229 -4.34 4.55 11.78
C MET A 229 -5.21 5.74 11.35
N LYS A 230 -6.40 5.92 11.93
CA LYS A 230 -7.28 7.05 11.61
C LYS A 230 -6.66 8.40 11.99
N SER A 231 -5.91 8.46 13.09
CA SER A 231 -5.25 9.70 13.51
C SER A 231 -4.11 10.13 12.58
N HIS A 232 -3.51 9.20 11.85
CA HIS A 232 -2.48 9.49 10.84
C HIS A 232 -3.04 9.79 9.45
N MET A 233 -4.35 9.62 9.24
CA MET A 233 -5.05 9.89 7.98
C MET A 233 -5.73 11.27 7.93
N SER A 234 -5.75 12.00 9.05
CA SER A 234 -6.25 13.36 9.19
C SER A 234 -5.09 14.37 9.06
#